data_ab9da26f2b559f07ee8c9dada887a89d
#
_entry.id   ab9da26f2b559f07ee8c9dada887a89d
#
_cell.length_a   1.000
_cell.length_b   1.000
_cell.length_c   1.000
_cell.angle_alpha   90.00
_cell.angle_beta   90.00
_cell.angle_gamma   90.00
#
_symmetry.space_group_name_H-M   'P 1'
#
loop_
_entity.id
_entity.type
_entity.pdbx_description
1 polymer ?
#
loop_
_entity_poly.entity_id
_entity_poly.type
_entity_poly.pdbx_seq_one_letter_code
_entity_poly.pdbx_strand_id
1 'polypeptide(L)'
;MKRWLCKLKAFLFGKRSRHVHFIQGNDVLPHPLARDEEEAALIALENGDQQARDTLIEHNLRLVVYIAKRYETNPIFMEDLISIGTIGLIKAVNTFKRDKNIKLVTYASRCIENEILMFLRKKSRRKTEISFDEPLN
;
A
#
# COMPACT_ATOMS: atom_id res chain seq x y z
N MET A 1 -10.85 -8.25 10.08
CA MET A 1 -9.65 -7.43 10.28
C MET A 1 -8.41 -8.21 10.73
N LYS A 2 -8.50 -9.05 11.76
CA LYS A 2 -7.33 -9.78 12.31
C LYS A 2 -6.64 -10.73 11.30
N ARG A 3 -7.37 -11.40 10.42
CA ARG A 3 -6.80 -12.34 9.42
C ARG A 3 -5.99 -11.64 8.33
N TRP A 4 -6.39 -10.44 7.94
CA TRP A 4 -5.70 -9.65 6.94
C TRP A 4 -4.38 -9.09 7.48
N LEU A 5 -4.40 -8.53 8.70
CA LEU A 5 -3.19 -8.08 9.40
C LEU A 5 -2.19 -9.22 9.64
N CYS A 6 -2.69 -10.46 9.88
CA CYS A 6 -1.83 -11.64 9.98
C CYS A 6 -1.18 -11.99 8.65
N LYS A 7 -1.92 -11.92 7.52
CA LYS A 7 -1.36 -12.16 6.19
C LYS A 7 -0.35 -11.07 5.80
N LEU A 8 -0.65 -9.81 6.12
CA LEU A 8 0.27 -8.70 5.89
C LEU A 8 1.51 -8.81 6.80
N LYS A 9 1.33 -9.17 8.08
CA LYS A 9 2.44 -9.45 9.00
C LYS A 9 3.27 -10.66 8.55
N ALA A 10 2.65 -11.74 8.11
CA ALA A 10 3.36 -12.89 7.57
C ALA A 10 4.15 -12.52 6.30
N PHE A 11 3.63 -11.63 5.48
CA PHE A 11 4.31 -11.08 4.31
C PHE A 11 5.47 -10.15 4.70
N LEU A 12 5.27 -9.28 5.69
CA LEU A 12 6.27 -8.30 6.14
C LEU A 12 7.34 -8.91 7.07
N PHE A 13 6.96 -9.90 7.88
CA PHE A 13 7.84 -10.48 8.91
C PHE A 13 8.21 -11.95 8.66
N GLY A 14 7.78 -12.52 7.52
CA GLY A 14 8.18 -13.86 7.08
C GLY A 14 9.68 -13.92 6.88
N LYS A 15 10.35 -14.68 7.70
CA LYS A 15 11.78 -15.03 7.76
C LYS A 15 12.71 -14.17 6.89
N ARG A 16 13.55 -13.43 7.57
CA ARG A 16 14.75 -12.74 7.09
C ARG A 16 15.65 -13.69 6.27
N SER A 17 15.21 -14.05 5.09
CA SER A 17 16.05 -14.68 4.09
C SER A 17 16.63 -13.59 3.19
N ARG A 18 17.94 -13.55 3.12
CA ARG A 18 18.74 -12.55 2.37
C ARG A 18 18.54 -12.58 0.85
N HIS A 19 17.51 -13.21 0.36
CA HIS A 19 17.27 -13.31 -1.08
C HIS A 19 16.05 -12.50 -1.49
N VAL A 20 16.32 -11.46 -2.27
CA VAL A 20 15.38 -10.52 -2.91
C VAL A 20 14.38 -11.21 -3.87
N HIS A 21 14.38 -12.54 -3.93
CA HIS A 21 13.47 -13.33 -4.79
C HIS A 21 12.02 -13.38 -4.30
N PHE A 22 11.73 -12.83 -3.13
CA PHE A 22 10.40 -12.95 -2.51
C PHE A 22 9.30 -12.12 -3.20
N ILE A 23 9.67 -11.14 -3.99
CA ILE A 23 8.69 -10.28 -4.68
C ILE A 23 8.30 -10.87 -6.05
N GLN A 24 8.97 -11.91 -6.49
CA GLN A 24 8.64 -12.65 -7.72
C GLN A 24 7.72 -13.86 -7.50
N GLY A 25 7.46 -14.23 -6.25
CA GLY A 25 6.51 -15.29 -5.94
C GLY A 25 5.08 -14.81 -6.18
N ASN A 26 4.51 -15.21 -7.29
CA ASN A 26 3.11 -14.95 -7.64
C ASN A 26 2.10 -15.57 -6.66
N ASP A 27 2.58 -16.33 -5.68
CA ASP A 27 1.75 -17.17 -4.83
C ASP A 27 1.33 -16.52 -3.49
N VAL A 28 1.84 -15.35 -3.16
CA VAL A 28 1.61 -14.70 -1.84
C VAL A 28 0.52 -13.64 -1.89
N LEU A 29 0.39 -12.91 -2.98
CA LEU A 29 -0.63 -11.88 -3.14
C LEU A 29 -1.69 -12.32 -4.14
N PRO A 30 -2.99 -12.11 -3.83
CA PRO A 30 -4.06 -12.45 -4.75
C PRO A 30 -3.96 -11.65 -6.05
N HIS A 31 -4.45 -12.26 -7.12
CA HIS A 31 -4.54 -11.59 -8.42
C HIS A 31 -5.53 -10.41 -8.36
N PRO A 32 -5.37 -9.39 -9.21
CA PRO A 32 -6.38 -8.36 -9.37
C PRO A 32 -7.76 -8.96 -9.70
N LEU A 33 -8.82 -8.36 -9.20
CA LEU A 33 -10.18 -8.75 -9.53
C LEU A 33 -10.47 -8.51 -11.01
N ALA A 34 -11.29 -9.38 -11.61
CA ALA A 34 -11.87 -9.10 -12.91
C ALA A 34 -12.79 -7.85 -12.82
N ARG A 35 -13.04 -7.22 -13.96
CA ARG A 35 -13.78 -5.95 -14.00
C ARG A 35 -15.19 -6.06 -13.39
N ASP A 36 -15.90 -7.14 -13.69
CA ASP A 36 -17.22 -7.43 -13.16
C ASP A 36 -17.21 -7.74 -11.67
N GLU A 37 -16.20 -8.47 -11.19
CA GLU A 37 -15.98 -8.75 -9.77
C GLU A 37 -15.67 -7.49 -8.98
N GLU A 38 -14.80 -6.62 -9.52
CA GLU A 38 -14.47 -5.34 -8.91
C GLU A 38 -15.69 -4.45 -8.81
N GLU A 39 -16.49 -4.37 -9.87
CA GLU A 39 -17.72 -3.57 -9.87
C GLU A 39 -18.73 -4.09 -8.86
N ALA A 40 -18.94 -5.40 -8.79
CA ALA A 40 -19.81 -6.02 -7.79
C ALA A 40 -19.32 -5.72 -6.36
N ALA A 41 -18.02 -5.79 -6.12
CA ALA A 41 -17.43 -5.46 -4.81
C ALA A 41 -17.61 -3.98 -4.46
N LEU A 42 -17.47 -3.07 -5.43
CA LEU A 42 -17.71 -1.64 -5.22
C LEU A 42 -19.16 -1.33 -4.88
N ILE A 43 -20.12 -1.99 -5.54
CA ILE A 43 -21.54 -1.86 -5.23
C ILE A 43 -21.83 -2.36 -3.80
N ALA A 44 -21.28 -3.52 -3.43
CA ALA A 44 -21.42 -4.06 -2.09
C ALA A 44 -20.80 -3.14 -1.03
N LEU A 45 -19.66 -2.52 -1.34
CA LEU A 45 -19.02 -1.54 -0.46
C LEU A 45 -19.90 -0.32 -0.20
N GLU A 46 -20.55 0.21 -1.24
CA GLU A 46 -21.51 1.33 -1.11
C GLU A 46 -22.70 0.97 -0.19
N ASN A 47 -23.07 -0.30 -0.14
CA ASN A 47 -24.10 -0.82 0.76
C ASN A 47 -23.58 -1.15 2.17
N GLY A 48 -22.32 -0.84 2.46
CA GLY A 48 -21.72 -1.03 3.78
C GLY A 48 -21.13 -2.42 4.04
N ASP A 49 -20.91 -3.23 3.00
CA ASP A 49 -20.31 -4.57 3.15
C ASP A 49 -18.82 -4.47 3.45
N GLN A 50 -18.45 -4.84 4.67
CA GLN A 50 -17.06 -4.84 5.13
C GLN A 50 -16.23 -5.94 4.46
N GLN A 51 -16.83 -7.05 4.07
CA GLN A 51 -16.12 -8.12 3.38
C GLN A 51 -15.74 -7.70 1.96
N ALA A 52 -16.61 -6.98 1.27
CA ALA A 52 -16.30 -6.38 -0.03
C ALA A 52 -15.14 -5.38 0.08
N ARG A 53 -15.11 -4.57 1.14
CA ARG A 53 -14.01 -3.66 1.44
C ARG A 53 -12.68 -4.41 1.59
N ASP A 54 -12.65 -5.45 2.40
CA ASP A 54 -11.44 -6.23 2.64
C ASP A 54 -10.98 -6.94 1.35
N THR A 55 -11.89 -7.45 0.55
CA THR A 55 -11.60 -8.04 -0.76
C THR A 55 -10.96 -7.03 -1.71
N LEU A 56 -11.49 -5.82 -1.82
CA LEU A 56 -10.93 -4.76 -2.65
C LEU A 56 -9.50 -4.38 -2.21
N ILE A 57 -9.24 -4.32 -0.92
CA ILE A 57 -7.91 -4.04 -0.38
C ILE A 57 -6.95 -5.19 -0.70
N GLU A 58 -7.33 -6.44 -0.40
CA GLU A 58 -6.47 -7.61 -0.63
C GLU A 58 -6.06 -7.75 -2.10
N HIS A 59 -7.00 -7.60 -3.02
CA HIS A 59 -6.76 -7.77 -4.45
C HIS A 59 -6.06 -6.60 -5.13
N ASN A 60 -5.85 -5.49 -4.42
CA ASN A 60 -5.08 -4.32 -4.87
C ASN A 60 -3.73 -4.17 -4.17
N LEU A 61 -3.30 -5.11 -3.32
CA LEU A 61 -2.00 -5.05 -2.65
C LEU A 61 -0.83 -5.11 -3.64
N ARG A 62 -0.99 -5.78 -4.77
CA ARG A 62 0.03 -5.79 -5.84
C ARG A 62 0.32 -4.39 -6.37
N LEU A 63 -0.70 -3.55 -6.46
CA LEU A 63 -0.55 -2.15 -6.87
C LEU A 63 0.33 -1.38 -5.88
N VAL A 64 0.15 -1.62 -4.58
CA VAL A 64 1.00 -1.00 -3.54
C VAL A 64 2.46 -1.38 -3.73
N VAL A 65 2.74 -2.67 -3.93
CA VAL A 65 4.12 -3.17 -4.16
C VAL A 65 4.71 -2.55 -5.43
N TYR A 66 3.94 -2.51 -6.50
CA TYR A 66 4.38 -1.93 -7.77
C TYR A 66 4.76 -0.46 -7.64
N ILE A 67 3.94 0.33 -6.95
CA ILE A 67 4.22 1.76 -6.73
C ILE A 67 5.39 1.94 -5.76
N ALA A 68 5.43 1.18 -4.67
CA ALA A 68 6.50 1.25 -3.69
C ALA A 68 7.89 1.02 -4.30
N LYS A 69 7.99 0.09 -5.25
CA LYS A 69 9.25 -0.19 -5.97
C LYS A 69 9.82 1.03 -6.69
N ARG A 70 8.99 1.93 -7.17
CA ARG A 70 9.46 3.15 -7.85
C ARG A 70 10.11 4.16 -6.92
N TYR A 71 9.83 4.07 -5.63
CA TYR A 71 10.32 4.97 -4.59
C TYR A 71 11.36 4.33 -3.68
N GLU A 72 11.71 3.07 -3.94
CA GLU A 72 12.74 2.38 -3.17
C GLU A 72 14.09 3.00 -3.43
N THR A 73 14.69 3.55 -2.38
CA THR A 73 16.04 4.09 -2.40
C THR A 73 16.76 3.69 -1.12
N ASN A 74 18.05 3.41 -1.20
CA ASN A 74 18.87 3.23 -0.01
C ASN A 74 19.05 4.60 0.68
N PRO A 75 18.71 4.81 1.94
CA PRO A 75 18.45 3.83 3.02
C PRO A 75 16.97 3.53 3.33
N ILE A 76 16.04 3.75 2.42
CA ILE A 76 14.62 3.54 2.67
C ILE A 76 14.24 2.11 2.34
N PHE A 77 13.74 1.38 3.35
CA PHE A 77 13.36 -0.01 3.19
C PHE A 77 12.02 -0.16 2.46
N MET A 78 11.96 -1.14 1.56
CA MET A 78 10.75 -1.49 0.83
C MET A 78 9.57 -1.79 1.77
N GLU A 79 9.83 -2.45 2.89
CA GLU A 79 8.81 -2.78 3.88
C GLU A 79 8.09 -1.55 4.44
N ASP A 80 8.84 -0.48 4.71
CA ASP A 80 8.26 0.80 5.18
C ASP A 80 7.37 1.42 4.09
N LEU A 81 7.84 1.42 2.85
CA LEU A 81 7.08 1.95 1.72
C LEU A 81 5.79 1.17 1.45
N ILE A 82 5.83 -0.16 1.55
CA ILE A 82 4.65 -1.02 1.42
C ILE A 82 3.65 -0.73 2.54
N SER A 83 4.12 -0.60 3.78
CA SER A 83 3.26 -0.30 4.93
C SER A 83 2.56 1.04 4.76
N ILE A 84 3.29 2.07 4.38
CA ILE A 84 2.74 3.42 4.13
C ILE A 84 1.81 3.42 2.91
N GLY A 85 2.21 2.78 1.82
CA GLY A 85 1.38 2.65 0.62
C GLY A 85 0.07 1.91 0.88
N THR A 86 0.09 0.90 1.76
CA THR A 86 -1.11 0.17 2.18
C THR A 86 -2.09 1.09 2.91
N ILE A 87 -1.61 2.01 3.74
CA ILE A 87 -2.46 3.05 4.36
C ILE A 87 -3.14 3.90 3.28
N GLY A 88 -2.40 4.30 2.25
CA GLY A 88 -2.96 5.02 1.10
C GLY A 88 -4.04 4.23 0.37
N LEU A 89 -3.83 2.94 0.15
CA LEU A 89 -4.83 2.05 -0.45
C LEU A 89 -6.10 1.94 0.40
N ILE A 90 -5.98 1.77 1.71
CA ILE A 90 -7.11 1.71 2.64
C ILE A 90 -7.91 3.01 2.60
N LYS A 91 -7.25 4.16 2.62
CA LYS A 91 -7.90 5.47 2.46
C LYS A 91 -8.62 5.58 1.13
N ALA A 92 -8.00 5.11 0.05
CA ALA A 92 -8.59 5.13 -1.27
C ALA A 92 -9.89 4.32 -1.33
N VAL A 93 -9.88 3.08 -0.84
CA VAL A 93 -11.07 2.22 -0.82
C VAL A 93 -12.19 2.83 0.03
N ASN A 94 -11.85 3.44 1.17
CA ASN A 94 -12.83 4.06 2.06
C ASN A 94 -13.46 5.34 1.50
N THR A 95 -12.76 6.05 0.62
CA THR A 95 -13.19 7.35 0.09
C THR A 95 -13.56 7.32 -1.39
N PHE A 96 -13.41 6.18 -2.04
CA PHE A 96 -13.74 6.03 -3.46
C PHE A 96 -15.24 6.20 -3.72
N LYS A 97 -15.56 6.95 -4.78
CA LYS A 97 -16.92 7.16 -5.25
C LYS A 97 -17.05 6.80 -6.73
N ARG A 98 -17.97 5.90 -7.04
CA ARG A 98 -18.20 5.42 -8.41
C ARG A 98 -18.75 6.51 -9.35
N ASP A 99 -19.45 7.50 -8.81
CA ASP A 99 -20.07 8.60 -9.56
C ASP A 99 -19.04 9.56 -10.23
N LYS A 100 -17.78 9.51 -9.81
CA LYS A 100 -16.71 10.37 -10.35
C LYS A 100 -16.14 9.90 -11.69
N ASN A 101 -16.63 8.81 -12.26
CA ASN A 101 -16.18 8.26 -13.55
C ASN A 101 -14.66 8.03 -13.64
N ILE A 102 -14.03 7.69 -12.52
CA ILE A 102 -12.61 7.37 -12.41
C ILE A 102 -12.50 5.90 -12.00
N LYS A 103 -11.55 5.17 -12.57
CA LYS A 103 -11.25 3.78 -12.17
C LYS A 103 -10.64 3.75 -10.77
N LEU A 104 -10.99 2.72 -10.00
CA LEU A 104 -10.43 2.52 -8.66
C LEU A 104 -8.89 2.50 -8.68
N VAL A 105 -8.28 1.79 -9.63
CA VAL A 105 -6.82 1.71 -9.75
C VAL A 105 -6.17 3.08 -9.93
N THR A 106 -6.78 3.97 -10.70
CA THR A 106 -6.27 5.33 -10.92
C THR A 106 -6.35 6.16 -9.64
N TYR A 107 -7.47 6.10 -8.95
CA TYR A 107 -7.66 6.81 -7.68
C TYR A 107 -6.76 6.25 -6.58
N ALA A 108 -6.70 4.93 -6.44
CA ALA A 108 -5.85 4.26 -5.47
C ALA A 108 -4.37 4.56 -5.69
N SER A 109 -3.91 4.56 -6.93
CA SER A 109 -2.52 4.91 -7.27
C SER A 109 -2.12 6.28 -6.73
N ARG A 110 -2.98 7.28 -6.91
CA ARG A 110 -2.74 8.64 -6.39
C ARG A 110 -2.69 8.67 -4.86
N CYS A 111 -3.61 7.98 -4.20
CA CYS A 111 -3.64 7.92 -2.73
C CYS A 111 -2.39 7.23 -2.18
N ILE A 112 -1.96 6.13 -2.80
CA ILE A 112 -0.75 5.39 -2.42
C ILE A 112 0.49 6.28 -2.61
N GLU A 113 0.64 6.90 -3.76
CA GLU A 113 1.76 7.82 -4.04
C GLU A 113 1.81 8.99 -3.07
N ASN A 114 0.67 9.61 -2.77
CA ASN A 114 0.60 10.73 -1.84
C ASN A 114 1.07 10.34 -0.44
N GLU A 115 0.65 9.18 0.08
CA GLU A 115 1.11 8.70 1.39
C GLU A 115 2.61 8.43 1.40
N ILE A 116 3.14 7.80 0.37
CA ILE A 116 4.57 7.55 0.23
C ILE A 116 5.36 8.87 0.16
N LEU A 117 4.93 9.81 -0.66
CA LEU A 117 5.59 11.11 -0.81
C LEU A 117 5.58 11.92 0.50
N MET A 118 4.47 11.91 1.23
CA MET A 118 4.40 12.57 2.55
C MET A 118 5.36 11.92 3.56
N PHE A 119 5.45 10.61 3.56
CA PHE A 119 6.40 9.87 4.39
C PHE A 119 7.85 10.23 4.06
N LEU A 120 8.20 10.26 2.79
CA LEU A 120 9.54 10.61 2.32
C LEU A 120 9.93 12.05 2.70
N ARG A 121 8.99 12.98 2.58
CA ARG A 121 9.20 14.38 2.99
C ARG A 121 9.45 14.51 4.50
N LYS A 122 8.66 13.83 5.33
CA LYS A 122 8.88 13.81 6.79
C LYS A 122 10.24 13.24 7.16
N LYS A 123 10.64 12.15 6.51
CA LYS A 123 11.94 11.51 6.74
C LYS A 123 13.09 12.43 6.35
N SER A 124 12.98 13.14 5.25
CA SER A 124 13.94 14.14 4.79
C SER A 124 14.07 15.31 5.77
N ARG A 125 12.96 15.85 6.28
CA ARG A 125 12.97 16.92 7.29
C ARG A 125 13.65 16.50 8.58
N ARG A 126 13.32 15.31 9.11
CA ARG A 126 13.98 14.78 10.33
C ARG A 126 15.47 14.66 10.16
N LYS A 127 15.94 14.21 9.02
CA LYS A 127 17.37 14.12 8.70
C LYS A 127 18.05 15.51 8.73
N THR A 128 17.36 16.52 8.21
CA THR A 128 17.84 17.91 8.23
C THR A 128 17.88 18.48 9.65
N GLU A 129 16.84 18.26 10.45
CA GLU A 129 16.79 18.71 11.85
C GLU A 129 17.90 18.09 12.70
N ILE A 130 18.13 16.79 12.60
CA ILE A 130 19.22 16.09 13.31
C ILE A 130 20.60 16.65 12.88
N SER A 131 20.77 17.01 11.61
CA SER A 131 22.01 17.59 11.11
C SER A 131 22.30 18.97 11.71
N PHE A 132 21.27 19.74 12.09
CA PHE A 132 21.41 21.04 12.78
C PHE A 132 21.70 20.91 14.27
N ASP A 133 21.27 19.84 14.89
CA ASP A 133 21.44 19.59 16.33
C ASP A 133 22.76 18.88 16.67
N GLU A 134 23.48 18.38 15.68
CA GLU A 134 24.83 17.83 15.91
C GLU A 134 25.83 18.96 16.22
N PRO A 135 26.48 18.93 17.41
CA PRO A 135 27.50 19.92 17.72
C PRO A 135 28.66 19.81 16.73
N LEU A 136 29.01 20.92 16.12
CA LEU A 136 30.17 21.08 15.30
C LEU A 136 31.42 20.86 16.16
N ASN A 137 31.98 19.67 16.13
CA ASN A 137 33.31 19.38 16.61
C ASN A 137 34.30 19.33 15.46
#